data_bd9547dded55d2091c96798e97fad935
#
_entry.id   bd9547dded55d2091c96798e97fad935
#
_cell.length_a   1.000
_cell.length_b   1.000
_cell.length_c   1.000
_cell.angle_alpha   90.00
_cell.angle_beta   90.00
_cell.angle_gamma   90.00
#
_symmetry.space_group_name_H-M   'P 1'
#
loop_
_entity.id
_entity.type
_entity.pdbx_description
1 polymer ?
#
loop_
_entity_poly.entity_id
_entity_poly.type
_entity_poly.pdbx_seq_one_letter_code
_entity_poly.pdbx_strand_id
1 'polypeptide(L)'
;MEISTKENTLYLPIKQVYFDQIIAGTKTEEYREVKEGITANRYLLKDESGKYVLNPDVTSPDKEYFIDDYNNGNFPFMPKPYKYLYLAVGYAKERDTALVEVTGYRFIPNMVRCNLYAFWQIAYKIGRIVEVKRK
;
A
#
# COMPACT_ATOMS: atom_id res chain seq x y z
N MET A 1 -3.54 15.41 -16.11
CA MET A 1 -2.58 14.54 -15.39
C MET A 1 -2.17 15.26 -14.10
N GLU A 2 -2.36 14.62 -12.97
CA GLU A 2 -1.92 15.20 -11.71
C GLU A 2 -0.41 15.16 -11.60
N ILE A 3 0.18 16.24 -11.08
CA ILE A 3 1.60 16.30 -10.77
C ILE A 3 1.80 15.62 -9.40
N SER A 4 2.90 14.89 -9.24
CA SER A 4 3.22 14.27 -7.96
C SER A 4 3.48 15.33 -6.89
N THR A 5 2.86 15.16 -5.74
CA THR A 5 3.00 16.02 -4.58
C THR A 5 3.27 15.18 -3.34
N LYS A 6 3.64 15.84 -2.25
CA LYS A 6 3.87 15.14 -0.99
C LYS A 6 2.61 14.44 -0.47
N GLU A 7 1.44 15.01 -0.72
CA GLU A 7 0.17 14.46 -0.26
C GLU A 7 -0.31 13.29 -1.09
N ASN A 8 0.01 13.24 -2.39
CA ASN A 8 -0.47 12.17 -3.28
C ASN A 8 0.58 11.10 -3.60
N THR A 9 1.75 11.20 -2.98
CA THR A 9 2.88 10.30 -3.25
C THR A 9 3.29 9.59 -1.97
N LEU A 10 3.32 8.25 -2.04
CA LEU A 10 3.79 7.43 -0.94
C LEU A 10 5.26 7.08 -1.16
N TYR A 11 6.11 7.45 -0.21
CA TYR A 11 7.52 7.06 -0.20
C TYR A 11 7.65 5.63 0.29
N LEU A 12 8.32 4.78 -0.48
CA LEU A 12 8.55 3.38 -0.12
C LEU A 12 10.03 2.99 -0.32
N PRO A 13 10.74 2.66 0.76
CA PRO A 13 12.02 1.97 0.63
C PRO A 13 11.78 0.60 0.00
N ILE A 14 12.67 0.18 -0.90
CA ILE A 14 12.49 -1.07 -1.64
C ILE A 14 13.84 -1.77 -1.81
N LYS A 15 13.80 -3.10 -1.90
CA LYS A 15 14.99 -3.89 -2.19
C LYS A 15 15.35 -3.79 -3.67
N GLN A 16 16.66 -3.85 -3.96
CA GLN A 16 17.15 -3.73 -5.33
C GLN A 16 16.50 -4.71 -6.29
N VAL A 17 16.33 -5.96 -5.86
CA VAL A 17 15.74 -6.99 -6.72
C VAL A 17 14.33 -6.63 -7.15
N TYR A 18 13.53 -6.09 -6.25
CA TYR A 18 12.16 -5.69 -6.57
C TYR A 18 12.09 -4.42 -7.39
N PHE A 19 12.98 -3.47 -7.10
CA PHE A 19 13.12 -2.26 -7.92
C PHE A 19 13.41 -2.63 -9.38
N ASP A 20 14.38 -3.49 -9.59
CA ASP A 20 14.77 -3.92 -10.94
C ASP A 20 13.63 -4.62 -11.66
N GLN A 21 12.84 -5.44 -10.95
CA GLN A 21 11.67 -6.11 -11.52
C GLN A 21 10.57 -5.12 -11.92
N ILE A 22 10.37 -4.07 -11.14
CA ILE A 22 9.39 -3.03 -11.47
C ILE A 22 9.83 -2.28 -12.72
N ILE A 23 11.10 -1.89 -12.79
CA ILE A 23 11.62 -1.18 -13.96
C ILE A 23 11.56 -2.06 -15.22
N ALA A 24 11.81 -3.36 -15.06
CA ALA A 24 11.73 -4.32 -16.18
C ALA A 24 10.28 -4.65 -16.58
N GLY A 25 9.29 -4.27 -15.79
CA GLY A 25 7.89 -4.57 -16.05
C GLY A 25 7.44 -5.97 -15.66
N THR A 26 8.28 -6.73 -14.99
CA THR A 26 7.95 -8.10 -14.55
C THR A 26 7.22 -8.12 -13.22
N LYS A 27 7.34 -7.05 -12.43
CA LYS A 27 6.60 -6.87 -11.18
C LYS A 27 5.65 -5.68 -11.35
N THR A 28 4.35 -5.95 -11.26
CA THR A 28 3.30 -4.96 -11.55
C THR A 28 2.52 -4.52 -10.32
N GLU A 29 2.83 -5.09 -9.16
CA GLU A 29 2.24 -4.70 -7.88
C GLU A 29 3.32 -4.63 -6.81
N GLU A 30 3.14 -3.71 -5.86
CA GLU A 30 4.00 -3.61 -4.68
C GLU A 30 3.18 -3.88 -3.44
N TYR A 31 3.68 -4.76 -2.58
CA TYR A 31 2.96 -5.26 -1.42
C TYR A 31 3.54 -4.71 -0.13
N ARG A 32 2.66 -4.31 0.79
CA ARG A 32 3.06 -3.88 2.13
C ARG A 32 2.09 -4.43 3.16
N GLU A 33 2.63 -4.86 4.30
CA GLU A 33 1.82 -5.32 5.41
C GLU A 33 1.13 -4.12 6.10
N VAL A 34 -0.15 -4.28 6.38
CA VAL A 34 -0.94 -3.28 7.12
C VAL A 34 -1.05 -3.77 8.56
N LYS A 35 -0.31 -3.14 9.46
CA LYS A 35 -0.29 -3.52 10.87
C LYS A 35 -0.80 -2.37 11.71
N GLU A 36 -1.84 -2.65 12.50
CA GLU A 36 -2.41 -1.67 13.41
C GLU A 36 -1.32 -1.15 14.37
N GLY A 37 -1.27 0.18 14.55
CA GLY A 37 -0.31 0.82 15.43
C GLY A 37 1.12 0.85 14.92
N ILE A 38 1.42 0.22 13.79
CA ILE A 38 2.78 0.18 13.22
C ILE A 38 2.80 0.85 11.85
N THR A 39 2.21 0.22 10.84
CA THR A 39 2.26 0.72 9.46
C THR A 39 0.92 1.25 8.95
N ALA A 40 -0.17 0.96 9.64
CA ALA A 40 -1.51 1.32 9.18
C ALA A 40 -1.66 2.82 8.89
N ASN A 41 -1.03 3.68 9.68
CA ASN A 41 -1.10 5.13 9.50
C ASN A 41 -0.54 5.61 8.16
N ARG A 42 0.33 4.83 7.54
CA ARG A 42 0.92 5.18 6.24
C ARG A 42 -0.05 4.93 5.10
N TYR A 43 -0.91 3.91 5.24
CA TYR A 43 -1.69 3.40 4.12
C TYR A 43 -3.17 3.71 4.23
N LEU A 44 -3.68 3.92 5.43
CA LEU A 44 -5.11 4.06 5.68
C LEU A 44 -5.53 5.52 5.86
N LEU A 45 -6.70 5.84 5.30
CA LEU A 45 -7.27 7.17 5.36
C LEU A 45 -7.89 7.44 6.73
N LYS A 46 -7.63 8.61 7.29
CA LYS A 46 -8.25 9.08 8.52
C LYS A 46 -9.17 10.26 8.23
N ASP A 47 -10.26 10.35 8.99
CA ASP A 47 -11.14 11.50 8.97
C ASP A 47 -10.57 12.66 9.82
N GLU A 48 -11.31 13.76 9.91
CA GLU A 48 -10.89 14.95 10.66
C GLU A 48 -10.70 14.68 12.15
N SER A 49 -11.41 13.68 12.69
CA SER A 49 -11.30 13.31 14.11
C SER A 49 -10.12 12.37 14.40
N GLY A 50 -9.38 11.95 13.37
CA GLY A 50 -8.27 11.03 13.50
C GLY A 50 -8.67 9.56 13.51
N LYS A 51 -9.90 9.23 13.19
CA LYS A 51 -10.38 7.85 13.07
C LYS A 51 -10.24 7.36 11.65
N TYR A 52 -9.96 6.06 11.49
CA TYR A 52 -9.91 5.46 10.17
C TYR A 52 -11.29 5.47 9.51
N VAL A 53 -11.32 5.81 8.23
CA VAL A 53 -12.55 5.83 7.43
C VAL A 53 -12.97 4.41 7.11
N LEU A 54 -14.21 4.06 7.40
CA LEU A 54 -14.73 2.71 7.18
C LEU A 54 -14.99 2.45 5.71
N ASN A 55 -14.70 1.21 5.30
CA ASN A 55 -15.05 0.73 3.97
C ASN A 55 -16.57 0.53 3.91
N PRO A 56 -17.29 1.20 2.98
CA PRO A 56 -18.74 1.08 2.90
C PRO A 56 -19.22 -0.31 2.51
N ASP A 57 -18.34 -1.16 1.95
CA ASP A 57 -18.69 -2.52 1.55
C ASP A 57 -18.62 -3.52 2.70
N VAL A 58 -18.12 -3.11 3.85
CA VAL A 58 -18.05 -3.98 5.04
C VAL A 58 -19.42 -4.00 5.72
N THR A 59 -19.94 -5.20 5.94
CA THR A 59 -21.29 -5.41 6.47
C THR A 59 -21.45 -4.98 7.93
N SER A 60 -20.36 -5.02 8.72
CA SER A 60 -20.38 -4.56 10.10
C SER A 60 -18.98 -4.18 10.56
N PRO A 61 -18.82 -3.02 11.21
CA PRO A 61 -17.56 -2.66 11.85
C PRO A 61 -17.31 -3.39 13.16
N ASP A 62 -18.23 -4.24 13.58
CA ASP A 62 -18.19 -4.92 14.86
C ASP A 62 -17.23 -6.11 14.81
N LYS A 63 -16.48 -6.33 15.90
CA LYS A 63 -15.49 -7.39 15.98
C LYS A 63 -16.04 -8.79 15.72
N GLU A 64 -17.30 -9.01 16.01
CA GLU A 64 -17.94 -10.31 15.80
C GLU A 64 -18.01 -10.72 14.32
N TYR A 65 -18.09 -9.72 13.44
CA TYR A 65 -18.22 -9.96 12.00
C TYR A 65 -16.90 -9.77 11.24
N PHE A 66 -15.85 -9.42 11.95
CA PHE A 66 -14.54 -9.19 11.33
C PHE A 66 -14.02 -10.44 10.61
N ILE A 67 -14.29 -11.61 11.18
CA ILE A 67 -13.86 -12.89 10.59
C ILE A 67 -14.53 -13.14 9.24
N ASP A 68 -15.83 -12.83 9.15
CA ASP A 68 -16.57 -13.02 7.89
C ASP A 68 -16.05 -12.07 6.82
N ASP A 69 -15.83 -10.80 7.16
CA ASP A 69 -15.27 -9.84 6.22
C ASP A 69 -13.84 -10.24 5.80
N TYR A 70 -13.05 -10.73 6.73
CA TYR A 70 -11.70 -11.24 6.44
C TYR A 70 -11.76 -12.41 5.47
N ASN A 71 -12.64 -13.38 5.72
CA ASN A 71 -12.78 -14.56 4.86
C ASN A 71 -13.27 -14.19 3.46
N ASN A 72 -14.04 -13.10 3.35
CA ASN A 72 -14.52 -12.59 2.07
C ASN A 72 -13.55 -11.65 1.38
N GLY A 73 -12.39 -11.36 2.00
CA GLY A 73 -11.40 -10.47 1.44
C GLY A 73 -11.74 -8.99 1.57
N ASN A 74 -12.65 -8.62 2.46
CA ASN A 74 -13.10 -7.24 2.66
C ASN A 74 -12.36 -6.60 3.83
N PHE A 75 -11.40 -5.75 3.51
CA PHE A 75 -10.71 -4.98 4.54
C PHE A 75 -11.62 -3.87 5.07
N PRO A 76 -11.67 -3.66 6.41
CA PRO A 76 -12.67 -2.77 7.00
C PRO A 76 -12.44 -1.28 6.79
N PHE A 77 -11.26 -0.86 6.35
CA PHE A 77 -10.94 0.57 6.24
C PHE A 77 -10.56 0.95 4.82
N MET A 78 -10.61 2.24 4.54
CA MET A 78 -10.28 2.79 3.23
C MET A 78 -8.81 3.17 3.17
N PRO A 79 -8.16 2.99 2.00
CA PRO A 79 -6.77 3.42 1.83
C PRO A 79 -6.70 4.93 1.54
N LYS A 80 -5.53 5.52 1.83
CA LYS A 80 -5.23 6.87 1.37
C LYS A 80 -5.17 6.88 -0.16
N PRO A 81 -5.68 7.93 -0.82
CA PRO A 81 -5.76 7.98 -2.28
C PRO A 81 -4.43 8.40 -2.92
N TYR A 82 -3.40 7.59 -2.75
CA TYR A 82 -2.11 7.84 -3.40
C TYR A 82 -2.21 7.68 -4.91
N LYS A 83 -1.60 8.59 -5.62
CA LYS A 83 -1.52 8.57 -7.10
C LYS A 83 -0.15 8.09 -7.57
N TYR A 84 0.86 8.17 -6.72
CA TYR A 84 2.24 7.81 -7.05
C TYR A 84 2.91 7.08 -5.90
N LEU A 85 3.87 6.22 -6.27
CA LEU A 85 4.84 5.68 -5.33
C LEU A 85 6.21 6.26 -5.69
N TYR A 86 6.94 6.73 -4.69
CA TYR A 86 8.33 7.09 -4.83
C TYR A 86 9.16 5.97 -4.22
N LEU A 87 9.82 5.21 -5.09
CA LEU A 87 10.58 4.03 -4.72
C LEU A 87 12.05 4.40 -4.57
N ALA A 88 12.69 3.98 -3.46
CA ALA A 88 14.09 4.27 -3.22
C ALA A 88 14.79 3.04 -2.68
N VAL A 89 15.93 2.69 -3.29
CA VAL A 89 16.71 1.53 -2.88
C VAL A 89 17.71 1.92 -1.80
N GLY A 90 17.50 1.38 -0.59
CA GLY A 90 18.39 1.66 0.53
C GLY A 90 18.28 3.09 1.06
N TYR A 91 19.28 3.51 1.82
CA TYR A 91 19.29 4.80 2.51
C TYR A 91 20.50 5.67 2.17
N ALA A 92 21.37 5.22 1.27
CA ALA A 92 22.52 6.01 0.86
C ALA A 92 22.08 7.25 0.08
N LYS A 93 22.91 8.30 0.10
CA LYS A 93 22.61 9.54 -0.61
C LYS A 93 22.48 9.30 -2.11
N GLU A 94 23.39 8.48 -2.68
CA GLU A 94 23.32 8.06 -4.07
C GLU A 94 22.68 6.68 -4.13
N ARG A 95 21.49 6.61 -4.72
CA ARG A 95 20.71 5.38 -4.79
C ARG A 95 19.79 5.42 -5.99
N ASP A 96 19.38 4.23 -6.43
CA ASP A 96 18.36 4.12 -7.46
C ASP A 96 17.01 4.58 -6.90
N THR A 97 16.32 5.42 -7.64
CA THR A 97 14.98 5.89 -7.30
C THR A 97 14.08 5.86 -8.51
N ALA A 98 12.79 5.73 -8.28
CA ALA A 98 11.78 5.78 -9.34
C ALA A 98 10.49 6.38 -8.83
N LEU A 99 9.85 7.16 -9.69
CA LEU A 99 8.48 7.64 -9.46
C LEU A 99 7.58 6.86 -10.41
N VAL A 100 6.58 6.16 -9.85
CA VAL A 100 5.66 5.33 -10.63
C VAL A 100 4.22 5.70 -10.30
N GLU A 101 3.33 5.56 -11.27
CA GLU A 101 1.90 5.80 -11.07
C GLU A 101 1.25 4.63 -10.33
N VAL A 102 0.28 4.95 -9.48
CA VAL A 102 -0.62 3.97 -8.84
C VAL A 102 -1.92 3.97 -9.64
N THR A 103 -2.27 2.84 -10.23
CA THR A 103 -3.50 2.70 -11.02
C THR A 103 -4.63 2.04 -10.24
N GLY A 104 -4.34 1.54 -9.06
CA GLY A 104 -5.34 0.92 -8.22
C GLY A 104 -4.70 0.26 -7.00
N TYR A 105 -5.54 -0.37 -6.22
CA TYR A 105 -5.08 -1.10 -5.04
C TYR A 105 -6.01 -2.28 -4.77
N ARG A 106 -5.54 -3.21 -3.94
CA ARG A 106 -6.38 -4.25 -3.35
C ARG A 106 -5.82 -4.64 -1.99
N PHE A 107 -6.69 -5.10 -1.11
CA PHE A 107 -6.27 -5.65 0.17
C PHE A 107 -6.29 -7.16 0.10
N ILE A 108 -5.26 -7.80 0.64
CA ILE A 108 -5.09 -9.24 0.59
C ILE A 108 -4.96 -9.77 2.02
N PRO A 109 -5.84 -10.69 2.45
CA PRO A 109 -5.67 -11.36 3.73
C PRO A 109 -4.42 -12.25 3.69
N ASN A 110 -3.56 -12.11 4.68
CA ASN A 110 -2.37 -12.94 4.77
C ASN A 110 -2.67 -14.20 5.59
N MET A 111 -3.21 -15.21 4.95
CA MET A 111 -3.64 -16.46 5.60
C MET A 111 -2.51 -17.23 6.25
N VAL A 112 -1.28 -17.05 5.77
CA VAL A 112 -0.12 -17.80 6.27
C VAL A 112 0.23 -17.42 7.70
N ARG A 113 -0.08 -16.17 8.09
CA ARG A 113 0.24 -15.65 9.43
C ARG A 113 -0.97 -15.58 10.34
N CYS A 114 -2.05 -16.24 9.98
CA CYS A 114 -3.32 -16.16 10.67
C CYS A 114 -3.38 -17.16 11.81
N ASN A 115 -2.66 -16.91 12.91
CA ASN A 115 -2.81 -17.71 14.13
C ASN A 115 -3.80 -17.05 15.09
N LEU A 116 -3.43 -15.90 15.61
CA LEU A 116 -4.26 -15.11 16.51
C LEU A 116 -4.57 -13.72 15.96
N TYR A 117 -3.79 -13.28 14.97
CA TYR A 117 -3.92 -11.95 14.39
C TYR A 117 -4.01 -12.07 12.88
N ALA A 118 -5.09 -11.54 12.33
CA ALA A 118 -5.25 -11.44 10.88
C ALA A 118 -4.39 -10.28 10.38
N PHE A 119 -3.35 -10.60 9.64
CA PHE A 119 -2.55 -9.59 8.96
C PHE A 119 -3.09 -9.39 7.56
N TRP A 120 -3.14 -8.15 7.15
CA TRP A 120 -3.53 -7.76 5.81
C TRP A 120 -2.34 -7.16 5.10
N GLN A 121 -2.31 -7.34 3.79
CA GLN A 121 -1.40 -6.61 2.92
C GLN A 121 -2.21 -5.69 2.02
N ILE A 122 -1.65 -4.53 1.72
CA ILE A 122 -2.15 -3.69 0.64
C ILE A 122 -1.23 -3.88 -0.56
N ALA A 123 -1.83 -4.11 -1.74
CA ALA A 123 -1.11 -4.21 -3.01
C ALA A 123 -1.45 -2.99 -3.84
N TYR A 124 -0.44 -2.19 -4.17
CA TYR A 124 -0.59 -1.06 -5.08
C TYR A 124 -0.30 -1.52 -6.49
N LYS A 125 -1.23 -1.29 -7.39
CA LYS A 125 -1.03 -1.59 -8.82
C LYS A 125 -0.19 -0.49 -9.44
N ILE A 126 0.90 -0.89 -10.07
CA ILE A 126 1.88 0.01 -10.66
C ILE A 126 1.50 0.24 -12.12
N GLY A 127 1.35 1.51 -12.47
CA GLY A 127 1.12 1.91 -13.85
C GLY A 127 2.41 2.37 -14.52
N ARG A 128 2.36 3.55 -15.13
CA ARG A 128 3.49 4.09 -15.89
C ARG A 128 4.64 4.47 -14.96
N ILE A 129 5.86 4.21 -15.40
CA ILE A 129 7.07 4.71 -14.76
C ILE A 129 7.26 6.15 -15.24
N VAL A 130 7.16 7.10 -14.31
CA VAL A 130 7.22 8.53 -14.63
C VAL A 130 8.67 8.99 -14.74
N GLU A 131 9.51 8.56 -13.80
CA GLU A 131 10.91 8.97 -13.74
C GLU A 131 11.73 7.88 -13.08
N VAL A 132 12.92 7.64 -13.59
CA VAL A 132 13.90 6.70 -13.00
C VAL A 132 15.24 7.43 -12.91
N LYS A 133 15.86 7.34 -11.73
CA LYS A 133 17.23 7.83 -11.54
C LYS A 133 18.09 6.66 -11.07
N ARG A 134 19.11 6.33 -11.85
CA ARG A 134 20.11 5.31 -11.50
C ARG A 134 21.33 6.00 -10.93
N LYS A 135 21.86 5.42 -9.85
CA LYS A 135 23.11 5.91 -9.26
C LYS A 135 24.31 5.64 -10.15
#